data_5392f162b75e74087b29645bdfe1587f
#
_entry.id   5392f162b75e74087b29645bdfe1587f
#
_cell.length_a   1.000
_cell.length_b   1.000
_cell.length_c   1.000
_cell.angle_alpha   90.00
_cell.angle_beta   90.00
_cell.angle_gamma   90.00
#
_symmetry.space_group_name_H-M   'P 1'
#
loop_
_entity.id
_entity.type
_entity.pdbx_description
1 polymer ?
#
loop_
_entity_poly.entity_id
_entity_poly.type
_entity_poly.pdbx_seq_one_letter_code
_entity_poly.pdbx_strand_id
1 'polypeptide(L)'
;MRVGTSSDGKRQVIHLLDSICKSHRLQIRSSYGAEMLAAAHGLDDAYPTIVTLHELRTGVLKPEELKSIRERGGLCILVTLTTDAESVFKSLTSRDLKVPTEKTLLGHVSWIRELMQLGLIRALQWCDTRDMTADGHTKGCIDRKLLLQVMTGELSMEHPVKTFCPHKK
;
A
#
# COMPACT_ATOMS: atom_id res chain seq x y z
N MET A 1 7.68 -5.80 -0.49
CA MET A 1 8.04 -5.93 -1.91
C MET A 1 8.01 -7.41 -2.30
N ARG A 2 7.23 -7.80 -3.30
CA ARG A 2 7.19 -9.18 -3.79
C ARG A 2 8.32 -9.41 -4.77
N VAL A 3 9.13 -10.43 -4.58
CA VAL A 3 10.21 -10.79 -5.50
C VAL A 3 10.00 -12.16 -6.17
N GLY A 4 9.00 -12.91 -5.78
CA GLY A 4 8.66 -14.19 -6.42
C GLY A 4 7.41 -14.83 -5.86
N THR A 5 6.79 -15.71 -6.63
CA THR A 5 5.69 -16.57 -6.17
C THR A 5 6.16 -18.01 -6.20
N SER A 6 5.85 -18.77 -5.17
CA SER A 6 5.98 -20.22 -5.18
C SER A 6 4.99 -20.83 -6.19
N SER A 7 5.28 -22.03 -6.65
CA SER A 7 4.47 -22.75 -7.66
C SER A 7 3.00 -22.97 -7.26
N ASP A 8 2.68 -22.91 -5.97
CA ASP A 8 1.32 -23.04 -5.44
C ASP A 8 0.59 -21.68 -5.28
N GLY A 9 1.25 -20.56 -5.59
CA GLY A 9 0.69 -19.20 -5.53
C GLY A 9 0.41 -18.67 -4.12
N LYS A 10 0.54 -19.48 -3.08
CA LYS A 10 0.22 -19.11 -1.68
C LYS A 10 1.43 -18.57 -0.93
N ARG A 11 2.63 -19.06 -1.22
CA ARG A 11 3.87 -18.57 -0.63
C ARG A 11 4.53 -17.54 -1.52
N GLN A 12 5.03 -16.48 -0.93
CA GLN A 12 5.69 -15.40 -1.65
C GLN A 12 7.01 -15.11 -0.99
N VAL A 13 8.06 -15.00 -1.80
CA VAL A 13 9.34 -14.48 -1.34
C VAL A 13 9.21 -12.97 -1.21
N ILE A 14 9.52 -12.45 -0.04
CA ILE A 14 9.45 -11.01 0.26
C ILE A 14 10.74 -10.54 0.89
N HIS A 15 11.02 -9.26 0.74
CA HIS A 15 12.07 -8.58 1.48
C HIS A 15 11.47 -7.37 2.17
N LEU A 16 11.64 -7.28 3.48
CA LEU A 16 11.29 -6.09 4.24
C LEU A 16 12.34 -5.01 3.95
N LEU A 17 11.97 -3.93 3.28
CA LEU A 17 12.86 -2.82 2.99
C LEU A 17 12.80 -1.76 4.07
N ASP A 18 11.60 -1.49 4.61
CA ASP A 18 11.38 -0.50 5.64
C ASP A 18 10.13 -0.85 6.45
N SER A 19 10.07 -0.36 7.69
CA SER A 19 8.90 -0.43 8.54
C SER A 19 8.78 0.83 9.37
N ILE A 20 7.60 1.45 9.35
CA ILE A 20 7.34 2.72 10.01
C ILE A 20 6.19 2.54 10.98
N CYS A 21 6.43 2.89 12.25
CA CYS A 21 5.42 2.97 13.28
C CYS A 21 5.51 4.35 13.92
N LYS A 22 4.53 5.21 13.62
CA LYS A 22 4.47 6.57 14.17
C LYS A 22 3.05 6.94 14.55
N SER A 23 2.90 7.74 15.62
CA SER A 23 1.60 8.29 15.99
C SER A 23 1.20 9.40 15.02
N HIS A 24 -0.10 9.47 14.71
CA HIS A 24 -0.63 10.58 13.94
C HIS A 24 -0.61 11.87 14.76
N ARG A 25 -0.14 12.96 14.14
CA ARG A 25 -0.18 14.31 14.76
C ARG A 25 -1.55 14.96 14.64
N LEU A 26 -2.38 14.49 13.71
CA LEU A 26 -3.73 14.98 13.49
C LEU A 26 -4.69 14.29 14.45
N GLN A 27 -5.63 15.07 14.99
CA GLN A 27 -6.70 14.53 15.81
C GLN A 27 -7.71 13.82 14.90
N ILE A 28 -7.74 12.49 14.98
CA ILE A 28 -8.57 11.63 14.15
C ILE A 28 -9.76 11.19 14.99
N ARG A 29 -10.97 11.30 14.42
CA ARG A 29 -12.23 11.01 15.11
C ARG A 29 -12.75 9.61 14.82
N SER A 30 -12.16 8.88 13.87
CA SER A 30 -12.63 7.55 13.44
C SER A 30 -11.48 6.60 13.13
N SER A 31 -11.69 5.30 13.31
CA SER A 31 -10.74 4.26 12.86
C SER A 31 -10.50 4.34 11.35
N TYR A 32 -11.56 4.64 10.56
CA TYR A 32 -11.44 4.87 9.12
C TYR A 32 -10.42 5.97 8.81
N GLY A 33 -10.48 7.10 9.54
CA GLY A 33 -9.55 8.20 9.34
C GLY A 33 -8.11 7.81 9.65
N ALA A 34 -7.90 7.06 10.75
CA ALA A 34 -6.58 6.56 11.12
C ALA A 34 -5.98 5.67 10.02
N GLU A 35 -6.75 4.71 9.52
CA GLU A 35 -6.32 3.78 8.47
C GLU A 35 -6.10 4.49 7.13
N MET A 36 -6.93 5.45 6.78
CA MET A 36 -6.76 6.25 5.55
C MET A 36 -5.47 7.08 5.59
N LEU A 37 -5.19 7.72 6.73
CA LEU A 37 -3.94 8.47 6.90
C LEU A 37 -2.72 7.56 6.96
N ALA A 38 -2.83 6.38 7.57
CA ALA A 38 -1.76 5.39 7.56
C ALA A 38 -1.44 4.94 6.12
N ALA A 39 -2.46 4.70 5.30
CA ALA A 39 -2.30 4.36 3.89
C ALA A 39 -1.63 5.50 3.10
N ALA A 40 -2.06 6.75 3.31
CA ALA A 40 -1.49 7.91 2.63
C ALA A 40 -0.02 8.13 3.03
N HIS A 41 0.28 8.15 4.34
CA HIS A 41 1.66 8.31 4.82
C HIS A 41 2.56 7.16 4.38
N GLY A 42 2.05 5.92 4.39
CA GLY A 42 2.82 4.77 3.91
C GLY A 42 3.21 4.88 2.43
N LEU A 43 2.33 5.47 1.60
CA LEU A 43 2.64 5.74 0.20
C LEU A 43 3.67 6.87 0.04
N ASP A 44 3.56 7.96 0.81
CA ASP A 44 4.53 9.05 0.80
C ASP A 44 5.92 8.55 1.21
N ASP A 45 6.00 7.78 2.29
CA ASP A 45 7.25 7.22 2.80
C ASP A 45 7.84 6.15 1.84
N ALA A 46 7.00 5.40 1.12
CA ALA A 46 7.45 4.40 0.14
C ALA A 46 7.92 5.01 -1.19
N TYR A 47 7.46 6.21 -1.54
CA TYR A 47 7.71 6.80 -2.86
C TYR A 47 9.20 6.95 -3.20
N PRO A 48 10.09 7.47 -2.32
CA PRO A 48 11.52 7.53 -2.60
C PRO A 48 12.13 6.16 -2.89
N THR A 49 11.74 5.13 -2.13
CA THR A 49 12.20 3.75 -2.34
C THR A 49 11.76 3.22 -3.70
N ILE A 50 10.52 3.49 -4.11
CA ILE A 50 9.98 3.08 -5.41
C ILE A 50 10.74 3.73 -6.56
N VAL A 51 11.05 5.03 -6.44
CA VAL A 51 11.85 5.78 -7.42
C VAL A 51 13.26 5.20 -7.51
N THR A 52 13.92 4.98 -6.37
CA THR A 52 15.26 4.38 -6.34
C THR A 52 15.28 2.99 -7.02
N LEU A 53 14.29 2.15 -6.76
CA LEU A 53 14.17 0.84 -7.41
C LEU A 53 13.92 0.95 -8.92
N HIS A 54 13.20 1.98 -9.35
CA HIS A 54 13.02 2.28 -10.76
C HIS A 54 14.36 2.69 -11.40
N GLU A 55 15.09 3.61 -10.78
CA GLU A 55 16.41 4.06 -11.25
C GLU A 55 17.45 2.94 -11.30
N LEU A 56 17.44 2.02 -10.35
CA LEU A 56 18.31 0.83 -10.37
C LEU A 56 18.04 -0.08 -11.58
N ARG A 57 16.84 -0.03 -12.16
CA ARG A 57 16.45 -0.85 -13.32
C ARG A 57 16.60 -0.12 -14.66
N THR A 58 16.43 1.19 -14.68
CA THR A 58 16.30 1.98 -15.91
C THR A 58 17.41 3.02 -16.09
N GLY A 59 18.19 3.28 -15.03
CA GLY A 59 19.17 4.35 -14.96
C GLY A 59 18.63 5.56 -14.17
N VAL A 60 19.54 6.48 -13.84
CA VAL A 60 19.23 7.68 -13.05
C VAL A 60 18.29 8.60 -13.83
N LEU A 61 17.22 9.03 -13.18
CA LEU A 61 16.23 9.92 -13.75
C LEU A 61 16.68 11.37 -13.71
N LYS A 62 16.43 12.09 -14.80
CA LYS A 62 16.53 13.55 -14.81
C LYS A 62 15.34 14.18 -14.08
N PRO A 63 15.47 15.40 -13.53
CA PRO A 63 14.37 16.08 -12.83
C PRO A 63 13.07 16.17 -13.66
N GLU A 64 13.19 16.41 -14.97
CA GLU A 64 12.07 16.52 -15.89
C GLU A 64 11.35 15.17 -16.09
N GLU A 65 12.12 14.08 -16.13
CA GLU A 65 11.60 12.71 -16.22
C GLU A 65 10.86 12.33 -14.94
N LEU A 66 11.42 12.65 -13.78
CA LEU A 66 10.77 12.43 -12.49
C LEU A 66 9.46 13.22 -12.37
N LYS A 67 9.45 14.47 -12.83
CA LYS A 67 8.23 15.29 -12.89
C LYS A 67 7.19 14.65 -13.81
N SER A 68 7.61 14.20 -15.00
CA SER A 68 6.73 13.50 -15.96
C SER A 68 6.12 12.22 -15.37
N ILE A 69 6.91 11.44 -14.63
CA ILE A 69 6.44 10.23 -13.95
C ILE A 69 5.40 10.56 -12.88
N ARG A 70 5.60 11.64 -12.13
CA ARG A 70 4.62 12.09 -11.12
C ARG A 70 3.28 12.48 -11.74
N GLU A 71 3.32 13.14 -12.90
CA GLU A 71 2.12 13.67 -13.57
C GLU A 71 1.40 12.61 -14.43
N ARG A 72 2.13 11.67 -15.02
CA ARG A 72 1.60 10.75 -16.05
C ARG A 72 1.77 9.27 -15.71
N GLY A 73 2.45 8.96 -14.63
CA GLY A 73 2.83 7.59 -14.31
C GLY A 73 4.03 7.11 -15.12
N GLY A 74 4.23 5.79 -15.17
CA GLY A 74 5.31 5.20 -15.98
C GLY A 74 6.42 4.54 -15.16
N LEU A 75 6.26 4.37 -13.85
CA LEU A 75 7.19 3.57 -13.05
C LEU A 75 7.17 2.10 -13.50
N CYS A 76 8.35 1.51 -13.64
CA CYS A 76 8.48 0.07 -13.93
C CYS A 76 8.26 -0.81 -12.70
N ILE A 77 8.14 -0.20 -11.52
CA ILE A 77 7.88 -0.89 -10.24
C ILE A 77 6.39 -0.96 -10.02
N LEU A 78 5.88 -2.19 -9.83
CA LEU A 78 4.46 -2.44 -9.61
C LEU A 78 4.14 -2.32 -8.13
N VAL A 79 3.46 -1.26 -7.75
CA VAL A 79 3.05 -1.01 -6.37
C VAL A 79 1.71 -1.65 -6.07
N THR A 80 1.62 -2.38 -4.97
CA THR A 80 0.36 -2.87 -4.40
C THR A 80 0.20 -2.29 -3.01
N LEU A 81 -0.90 -1.57 -2.80
CA LEU A 81 -1.29 -1.10 -1.48
C LEU A 81 -2.17 -2.17 -0.82
N THR A 82 -1.79 -2.62 0.37
CA THR A 82 -2.56 -3.62 1.13
C THR A 82 -3.08 -3.00 2.43
N THR A 83 -4.34 -3.23 2.75
CA THR A 83 -5.01 -2.78 3.97
C THR A 83 -5.93 -3.87 4.50
N ASP A 84 -6.12 -3.96 5.80
CA ASP A 84 -7.14 -4.79 6.44
C ASP A 84 -8.45 -4.00 6.71
N ALA A 85 -8.43 -2.68 6.55
CA ALA A 85 -9.60 -1.83 6.72
C ALA A 85 -10.54 -1.93 5.50
N GLU A 86 -11.61 -2.72 5.62
CA GLU A 86 -12.59 -2.88 4.54
C GLU A 86 -13.27 -1.56 4.14
N SER A 87 -13.44 -0.64 5.09
CA SER A 87 -13.98 0.70 4.84
C SER A 87 -13.08 1.54 3.94
N VAL A 88 -11.76 1.48 4.13
CA VAL A 88 -10.77 2.12 3.26
C VAL A 88 -10.79 1.50 1.88
N PHE A 89 -10.75 0.15 1.80
CA PHE A 89 -10.82 -0.56 0.52
C PHE A 89 -12.09 -0.16 -0.27
N LYS A 90 -13.27 -0.19 0.35
CA LYS A 90 -14.53 0.21 -0.29
C LYS A 90 -14.54 1.67 -0.73
N SER A 91 -14.00 2.58 0.08
CA SER A 91 -13.92 4.00 -0.26
C SER A 91 -13.05 4.25 -1.49
N LEU A 92 -11.91 3.56 -1.60
CA LEU A 92 -10.98 3.73 -2.71
C LEU A 92 -11.44 3.03 -4.00
N THR A 93 -12.22 1.94 -3.90
CA THR A 93 -12.67 1.14 -5.06
C THR A 93 -14.06 1.50 -5.55
N SER A 94 -14.84 2.27 -4.78
CA SER A 94 -16.19 2.67 -5.20
C SER A 94 -16.15 3.48 -6.49
N ARG A 95 -17.15 3.30 -7.37
CA ARG A 95 -17.28 4.06 -8.62
C ARG A 95 -17.39 5.55 -8.34
N ASP A 96 -18.22 5.92 -7.38
CA ASP A 96 -18.46 7.30 -7.01
C ASP A 96 -17.60 7.69 -5.81
N LEU A 97 -17.06 8.90 -5.83
CA LEU A 97 -16.33 9.47 -4.72
C LEU A 97 -17.32 9.82 -3.59
N LYS A 98 -17.39 8.97 -2.58
CA LYS A 98 -18.16 9.27 -1.38
C LYS A 98 -17.36 10.23 -0.49
N VAL A 99 -17.97 11.37 -0.17
CA VAL A 99 -17.37 12.34 0.75
C VAL A 99 -17.29 11.72 2.14
N PRO A 100 -16.10 11.58 2.73
CA PRO A 100 -15.98 11.06 4.09
C PRO A 100 -16.62 12.03 5.10
N THR A 101 -17.08 11.49 6.23
CA THR A 101 -17.62 12.31 7.34
C THR A 101 -16.59 13.34 7.81
N GLU A 102 -15.32 12.96 7.87
CA GLU A 102 -14.20 13.87 8.09
C GLU A 102 -13.74 14.44 6.74
N LYS A 103 -14.21 15.65 6.41
CA LYS A 103 -13.93 16.31 5.12
C LYS A 103 -12.43 16.49 4.82
N THR A 104 -11.59 16.58 5.84
CA THR A 104 -10.13 16.67 5.71
C THR A 104 -9.52 15.45 5.03
N LEU A 105 -10.18 14.28 5.11
CA LEU A 105 -9.72 13.04 4.48
C LEU A 105 -10.01 12.99 2.97
N LEU A 106 -10.87 13.87 2.45
CA LEU A 106 -11.23 13.87 1.03
C LEU A 106 -10.02 14.05 0.13
N GLY A 107 -9.07 14.90 0.53
CA GLY A 107 -7.82 15.10 -0.21
C GLY A 107 -7.00 13.82 -0.31
N HIS A 108 -6.86 13.05 0.78
CA HIS A 108 -6.12 11.80 0.78
C HIS A 108 -6.80 10.71 -0.05
N VAL A 109 -8.13 10.60 0.04
CA VAL A 109 -8.91 9.66 -0.80
C VAL A 109 -8.73 10.00 -2.29
N SER A 110 -8.88 11.26 -2.66
CA SER A 110 -8.73 11.72 -4.05
C SER A 110 -7.32 11.48 -4.57
N TRP A 111 -6.31 11.80 -3.78
CA TRP A 111 -4.91 11.60 -4.13
C TRP A 111 -4.56 10.12 -4.35
N ILE A 112 -4.95 9.21 -3.44
CA ILE A 112 -4.70 7.77 -3.63
C ILE A 112 -5.40 7.25 -4.87
N ARG A 113 -6.64 7.68 -5.14
CA ARG A 113 -7.38 7.31 -6.36
C ARG A 113 -6.69 7.83 -7.63
N GLU A 114 -6.13 9.02 -7.60
CA GLU A 114 -5.33 9.58 -8.69
C GLU A 114 -4.09 8.73 -8.96
N LEU A 115 -3.33 8.35 -7.90
CA LEU A 115 -2.20 7.44 -8.04
C LEU A 115 -2.58 6.09 -8.66
N MET A 116 -3.77 5.58 -8.33
CA MET A 116 -4.32 4.37 -8.95
C MET A 116 -4.66 4.59 -10.43
N GLN A 117 -5.24 5.74 -10.78
CA GLN A 117 -5.58 6.09 -12.18
C GLN A 117 -4.33 6.31 -13.03
N LEU A 118 -3.28 6.90 -12.48
CA LEU A 118 -1.98 7.07 -13.12
C LEU A 118 -1.18 5.75 -13.23
N GLY A 119 -1.66 4.67 -12.63
CA GLY A 119 -0.99 3.36 -12.63
C GLY A 119 0.24 3.30 -11.71
N LEU A 120 0.47 4.32 -10.87
CA LEU A 120 1.51 4.29 -9.82
C LEU A 120 1.18 3.25 -8.76
N ILE A 121 -0.10 3.11 -8.42
CA ILE A 121 -0.63 1.98 -7.65
C ILE A 121 -1.34 1.05 -8.63
N ARG A 122 -0.74 -0.10 -8.89
CA ARG A 122 -1.30 -1.10 -9.80
C ARG A 122 -2.47 -1.86 -9.22
N ALA A 123 -2.41 -2.13 -7.92
CA ALA A 123 -3.43 -2.90 -7.23
C ALA A 123 -3.66 -2.40 -5.82
N LEU A 124 -4.91 -2.40 -5.40
CA LEU A 124 -5.32 -2.27 -4.01
C LEU A 124 -5.78 -3.65 -3.53
N GLN A 125 -5.26 -4.08 -2.38
CA GLN A 125 -5.63 -5.34 -1.75
C GLN A 125 -6.26 -5.11 -0.39
N TRP A 126 -7.34 -5.83 -0.13
CA TRP A 126 -7.84 -6.03 1.21
C TRP A 126 -7.45 -7.43 1.67
N CYS A 127 -6.89 -7.54 2.87
CA CYS A 127 -6.59 -8.81 3.53
C CYS A 127 -7.30 -8.89 4.87
N ASP A 128 -7.47 -10.11 5.37
CA ASP A 128 -7.95 -10.32 6.73
C ASP A 128 -6.93 -9.75 7.74
N THR A 129 -7.41 -9.17 8.85
CA THR A 129 -6.56 -8.60 9.91
C THR A 129 -5.56 -9.64 10.45
N ARG A 130 -5.91 -10.93 10.43
CA ARG A 130 -5.01 -12.02 10.84
C ARG A 130 -3.80 -12.19 9.91
N ASP A 131 -3.90 -11.74 8.66
CA ASP A 131 -2.82 -11.79 7.66
C ASP A 131 -2.11 -10.42 7.52
N MET A 132 -2.51 -9.42 8.32
CA MET A 132 -1.92 -8.09 8.26
C MET A 132 -0.59 -8.03 9.03
N THR A 133 0.51 -8.05 8.28
CA THR A 133 1.87 -8.05 8.85
C THR A 133 2.18 -6.79 9.66
N ALA A 134 1.59 -5.65 9.30
CA ALA A 134 1.77 -4.37 9.99
C ALA A 134 1.28 -4.40 11.44
N ASP A 135 0.29 -5.22 11.76
CA ASP A 135 -0.26 -5.36 13.12
C ASP A 135 0.80 -5.87 14.11
N GLY A 136 1.72 -6.70 13.66
CA GLY A 136 2.84 -7.19 14.49
C GLY A 136 3.77 -6.09 15.01
N HIS A 137 3.78 -4.90 14.36
CA HIS A 137 4.57 -3.75 14.78
C HIS A 137 3.83 -2.83 15.76
N THR A 138 2.49 -2.84 15.76
CA THR A 138 1.67 -1.82 16.45
C THR A 138 0.93 -2.37 17.65
N LYS A 139 0.62 -3.65 17.68
CA LYS A 139 -0.20 -4.27 18.73
C LYS A 139 0.65 -5.23 19.59
N GLY A 140 0.81 -4.90 20.88
CA GLY A 140 1.68 -5.64 21.79
C GLY A 140 1.26 -7.08 22.13
N CYS A 141 -0.01 -7.45 21.87
CA CYS A 141 -0.61 -8.75 22.25
C CYS A 141 -0.93 -9.65 21.03
N ILE A 142 -0.37 -9.38 19.86
CA ILE A 142 -0.63 -10.14 18.64
C ILE A 142 0.43 -11.22 18.44
N ASP A 143 0.01 -12.34 17.86
CA ASP A 143 0.92 -13.38 17.37
C ASP A 143 1.86 -12.78 16.31
N ARG A 144 3.15 -12.78 16.61
CA ARG A 144 4.20 -12.25 15.74
C ARG A 144 4.63 -13.24 14.65
N LYS A 145 3.89 -14.32 14.46
CA LYS A 145 4.21 -15.37 13.46
C LYS A 145 4.41 -14.77 12.07
N LEU A 146 3.50 -13.88 11.63
CA LEU A 146 3.60 -13.23 10.32
C LEU A 146 4.82 -12.31 10.21
N LEU A 147 5.13 -11.57 11.26
CA LEU A 147 6.34 -10.74 11.29
C LEU A 147 7.60 -11.59 11.18
N LEU A 148 7.66 -12.71 11.88
CA LEU A 148 8.77 -13.65 11.78
C LEU A 148 8.88 -14.24 10.38
N GLN A 149 7.76 -14.60 9.74
CA GLN A 149 7.75 -15.05 8.33
C GLN A 149 8.33 -13.98 7.40
N VAL A 150 7.92 -12.72 7.56
CA VAL A 150 8.48 -11.59 6.78
C VAL A 150 9.98 -11.46 6.99
N MET A 151 10.47 -11.60 8.21
CA MET A 151 11.90 -11.55 8.54
C MET A 151 12.68 -12.73 7.94
N THR A 152 12.05 -13.88 7.77
CA THR A 152 12.67 -15.05 7.10
C THR A 152 12.56 -14.98 5.58
N GLY A 153 11.93 -13.96 5.04
CA GLY A 153 11.79 -13.73 3.61
C GLY A 153 10.62 -14.47 2.96
N GLU A 154 9.71 -15.02 3.75
CA GLU A 154 8.51 -15.71 3.25
C GLU A 154 7.25 -15.05 3.81
N LEU A 155 6.21 -14.95 3.00
CA LEU A 155 4.88 -14.54 3.41
C LEU A 155 3.84 -15.53 2.86
N SER A 156 3.01 -16.07 3.75
CA SER A 156 1.87 -16.89 3.38
C SER A 156 0.58 -16.19 3.83
N MET A 157 -0.33 -15.94 2.88
CA MET A 157 -1.67 -15.46 3.17
C MET A 157 -2.58 -16.68 3.38
N GLU A 158 -3.09 -16.87 4.59
CA GLU A 158 -3.92 -18.02 4.93
C GLU A 158 -5.40 -17.75 4.65
N HIS A 159 -5.81 -16.47 4.60
CA HIS A 159 -7.20 -16.05 4.41
C HIS A 159 -7.45 -15.44 3.03
N PRO A 160 -8.71 -15.33 2.60
CA PRO A 160 -9.08 -14.73 1.32
C PRO A 160 -8.61 -13.28 1.20
N VAL A 161 -8.05 -12.94 0.04
CA VAL A 161 -7.60 -11.59 -0.32
C VAL A 161 -8.50 -11.05 -1.42
N LYS A 162 -9.06 -9.85 -1.24
CA LYS A 162 -9.78 -9.13 -2.29
C LYS A 162 -8.79 -8.21 -3.00
N THR A 163 -8.70 -8.31 -4.32
CA THR A 163 -7.79 -7.46 -5.12
C THR A 163 -8.59 -6.64 -6.12
N PHE A 164 -8.35 -5.34 -6.13
CA PHE A 164 -8.86 -4.40 -7.12
C PHE A 164 -7.71 -3.86 -7.98
N CYS A 165 -7.86 -3.98 -9.31
CA CYS A 165 -6.90 -3.47 -10.28
C CYS A 165 -7.63 -2.47 -11.20
N PRO A 166 -7.36 -1.16 -11.10
CA PRO A 166 -8.09 -0.13 -11.87
C PRO A 166 -7.90 -0.25 -13.38
N HIS A 167 -6.78 -0.84 -13.83
CA HIS A 167 -6.41 -0.98 -15.24
C HIS A 167 -6.44 -2.43 -15.75
N LYS A 168 -7.26 -3.31 -15.18
CA LYS A 168 -7.52 -4.59 -15.83
C LYS A 168 -8.35 -4.35 -17.10
N LYS A 169 -7.67 -4.33 -18.23
CA LYS A 169 -8.27 -4.64 -19.52
C LYS A 169 -8.34 -6.15 -19.70
#